data_57f382301adb71198d5153371f0cb23c
#
_entry.id   57f382301adb71198d5153371f0cb23c
#
_cell.length_a   1.000
_cell.length_b   1.000
_cell.length_c   1.000
_cell.angle_alpha   90.00
_cell.angle_beta   90.00
_cell.angle_gamma   90.00
#
_symmetry.space_group_name_H-M   'P 1'
#
loop_
_entity.id
_entity.type
_entity.pdbx_description
1 polymer ?
#
loop_
_entity_poly.entity_id
_entity_poly.type
_entity_poly.pdbx_seq_one_letter_code
_entity_poly.pdbx_strand_id
1 'polypeptide(L)'
;MEASNKISLEDWKRLTGQSSEKGSKMHNRKTIVDGIEFDSARESERWCELKNLERMGRVRNLRRQVPYQLIPSFDLNGKHYVGIKYFADFVYERLDDGAWKEVIEDSKGDRTTVYIIKQKLMGYLLHKEIVEV
;
A
#
# COMPACT_ATOMS: atom_id res chain seq x y z
N MET A 1 16.88 10.88 -28.62
CA MET A 1 16.37 11.19 -27.29
C MET A 1 15.14 10.41 -26.93
N GLU A 2 14.23 10.43 -27.82
CA GLU A 2 12.92 9.82 -27.53
C GLU A 2 12.99 8.33 -27.34
N ALA A 3 13.95 7.68 -27.95
CA ALA A 3 14.12 6.24 -27.79
C ALA A 3 14.34 5.83 -26.35
N SER A 4 14.97 6.69 -25.55
CA SER A 4 15.25 6.39 -24.17
C SER A 4 14.01 6.37 -23.29
N ASN A 5 12.89 6.90 -23.78
CA ASN A 5 11.66 6.95 -23.03
C ASN A 5 10.75 5.74 -23.28
N LYS A 6 11.18 4.88 -24.18
CA LYS A 6 10.40 3.69 -24.49
C LYS A 6 10.78 2.57 -23.54
N ILE A 7 9.77 1.92 -23.01
CA ILE A 7 9.98 0.75 -22.16
C ILE A 7 9.33 -0.45 -22.82
N SER A 8 9.83 -1.63 -22.50
CA SER A 8 9.28 -2.86 -23.04
C SER A 8 7.92 -3.14 -22.38
N LEU A 9 7.13 -4.00 -23.03
CA LEU A 9 5.86 -4.40 -22.46
C LEU A 9 6.06 -5.10 -21.12
N GLU A 10 7.12 -5.87 -20.98
CA GLU A 10 7.42 -6.54 -19.73
C GLU A 10 7.76 -5.56 -18.62
N ASP A 11 8.54 -4.53 -18.94
CA ASP A 11 8.89 -3.51 -17.98
C ASP A 11 7.64 -2.71 -17.57
N TRP A 12 6.79 -2.41 -18.54
CA TRP A 12 5.54 -1.73 -18.28
C TRP A 12 4.67 -2.52 -17.31
N LYS A 13 4.51 -3.82 -17.59
CA LYS A 13 3.72 -4.69 -16.71
C LYS A 13 4.29 -4.76 -15.32
N ARG A 14 5.61 -4.80 -15.22
CA ARG A 14 6.30 -4.83 -13.95
C ARG A 14 6.08 -3.53 -13.17
N LEU A 15 6.16 -2.40 -13.84
CA LEU A 15 5.97 -1.09 -13.21
C LEU A 15 4.54 -0.85 -12.76
N THR A 16 3.58 -1.38 -13.50
CA THR A 16 2.16 -1.21 -13.15
C THR A 16 1.63 -2.32 -12.26
N GLY A 17 2.41 -3.36 -12.04
CA GLY A 17 1.99 -4.47 -11.20
C GLY A 17 0.97 -5.39 -11.85
N GLN A 18 0.86 -5.36 -13.16
CA GLN A 18 -0.16 -6.15 -13.86
C GLN A 18 0.30 -7.52 -14.32
N SER A 19 1.55 -7.82 -14.14
CA SER A 19 2.13 -9.01 -14.77
C SER A 19 2.19 -10.24 -13.90
N SER A 20 1.84 -10.15 -12.65
CA SER A 20 2.24 -11.17 -11.70
C SER A 20 1.13 -12.06 -11.17
N GLU A 21 -0.04 -11.99 -11.76
CA GLU A 21 -1.18 -12.68 -11.15
C GLU A 21 -0.97 -14.18 -10.99
N LYS A 22 -0.40 -14.80 -11.99
CA LYS A 22 -0.27 -16.26 -11.94
C LYS A 22 0.67 -16.73 -10.86
N GLY A 23 1.80 -16.07 -10.72
CA GLY A 23 2.78 -16.43 -9.71
C GLY A 23 2.30 -16.15 -8.31
N SER A 24 1.72 -14.98 -8.11
CA SER A 24 1.31 -14.57 -6.77
C SER A 24 0.16 -15.39 -6.21
N LYS A 25 -0.70 -15.90 -7.07
CA LYS A 25 -1.84 -16.72 -6.61
C LYS A 25 -1.42 -17.99 -5.90
N MET A 26 -0.25 -18.50 -6.21
CA MET A 26 0.25 -19.71 -5.59
C MET A 26 0.74 -19.48 -4.16
N HIS A 27 1.09 -18.26 -3.83
CA HIS A 27 1.70 -17.95 -2.54
C HIS A 27 0.78 -17.19 -1.60
N ASN A 28 -0.26 -16.56 -2.13
CA ASN A 28 -1.19 -15.75 -1.35
C ASN A 28 -2.51 -16.48 -1.20
N ARG A 29 -2.80 -16.91 0.03
CA ARG A 29 -4.08 -17.51 0.35
C ARG A 29 -5.02 -16.44 0.85
N LYS A 30 -6.22 -16.38 0.27
CA LYS A 30 -7.25 -15.51 0.79
C LYS A 30 -7.77 -16.07 2.08
N THR A 31 -7.88 -15.21 3.08
CA THR A 31 -8.29 -15.58 4.42
C THR A 31 -9.43 -14.67 4.85
N ILE A 32 -10.45 -15.25 5.48
CA ILE A 32 -11.58 -14.46 5.99
C ILE A 32 -11.50 -14.41 7.52
N VAL A 33 -11.46 -13.19 8.06
CA VAL A 33 -11.45 -12.95 9.49
C VAL A 33 -12.39 -11.78 9.77
N ASP A 34 -13.26 -11.91 10.76
CA ASP A 34 -14.24 -10.89 11.12
C ASP A 34 -15.11 -10.47 9.92
N GLY A 35 -15.39 -11.41 9.01
CA GLY A 35 -16.17 -11.13 7.82
C GLY A 35 -15.41 -10.38 6.74
N ILE A 36 -14.11 -10.15 6.91
CA ILE A 36 -13.26 -9.44 5.97
C ILE A 36 -12.39 -10.44 5.23
N GLU A 37 -12.39 -10.35 3.90
CA GLU A 37 -11.50 -11.16 3.08
C GLU A 37 -10.16 -10.47 2.94
N PHE A 38 -9.09 -11.15 3.34
CA PHE A 38 -7.73 -10.64 3.24
C PHE A 38 -7.01 -11.36 2.10
N ASP A 39 -6.13 -10.63 1.40
CA ASP A 39 -5.37 -11.20 0.29
C ASP A 39 -4.28 -12.16 0.76
N SER A 40 -3.90 -12.09 2.02
CA SER A 40 -2.88 -12.98 2.56
C SER A 40 -3.14 -13.28 4.02
N ALA A 41 -2.59 -14.42 4.48
CA ALA A 41 -2.66 -14.78 5.89
C ALA A 41 -1.91 -13.76 6.75
N ARG A 42 -0.82 -13.22 6.23
CA ARG A 42 -0.02 -12.23 6.95
C ARG A 42 -0.83 -10.97 7.29
N GLU A 43 -1.61 -10.48 6.33
CA GLU A 43 -2.47 -9.34 6.58
C GLU A 43 -3.55 -9.66 7.62
N SER A 44 -4.16 -10.84 7.53
CA SER A 44 -5.19 -11.23 8.48
C SER A 44 -4.64 -11.38 9.89
N GLU A 45 -3.44 -11.90 10.02
CA GLU A 45 -2.76 -12.00 11.32
C GLU A 45 -2.49 -10.62 11.91
N ARG A 46 -2.00 -9.71 11.08
CA ARG A 46 -1.72 -8.35 11.52
C ARG A 46 -3.00 -7.63 11.94
N TRP A 47 -4.07 -7.84 11.21
CA TRP A 47 -5.39 -7.31 11.59
C TRP A 47 -5.77 -7.76 13.00
N CYS A 48 -5.61 -9.05 13.29
CA CYS A 48 -5.94 -9.58 14.62
C CYS A 48 -5.07 -8.95 15.71
N GLU A 49 -3.78 -8.77 15.45
CA GLU A 49 -2.90 -8.11 16.40
C GLU A 49 -3.33 -6.67 16.67
N LEU A 50 -3.64 -5.93 15.62
CA LEU A 50 -4.07 -4.54 15.74
C LEU A 50 -5.41 -4.42 16.45
N LYS A 51 -6.34 -5.34 16.20
CA LYS A 51 -7.62 -5.36 16.91
C LYS A 51 -7.43 -5.64 18.40
N ASN A 52 -6.48 -6.48 18.75
CA ASN A 52 -6.16 -6.71 20.16
C ASN A 52 -5.59 -5.45 20.80
N LEU A 53 -4.70 -4.77 20.13
CA LEU A 53 -4.15 -3.51 20.63
C LEU A 53 -5.23 -2.44 20.76
N GLU A 54 -6.20 -2.45 19.86
CA GLU A 54 -7.35 -1.54 19.94
C GLU A 54 -8.18 -1.81 21.19
N ARG A 55 -8.44 -3.08 21.48
CA ARG A 55 -9.16 -3.47 22.70
C ARG A 55 -8.42 -3.06 23.98
N MET A 56 -7.10 -3.05 23.90
CA MET A 56 -6.25 -2.66 25.03
C MET A 56 -6.09 -1.15 25.16
N GLY A 57 -6.68 -0.38 24.26
CA GLY A 57 -6.61 1.08 24.30
C GLY A 57 -5.28 1.64 23.77
N ARG A 58 -4.48 0.84 23.10
CA ARG A 58 -3.19 1.26 22.59
C ARG A 58 -3.22 1.69 21.12
N VAL A 59 -4.29 1.36 20.42
CA VAL A 59 -4.52 1.70 19.02
C VAL A 59 -5.93 2.23 18.89
N ARG A 60 -6.12 3.23 18.06
CA ARG A 60 -7.45 3.75 17.73
C ARG A 60 -7.51 4.14 16.26
N ASN A 61 -8.71 4.37 15.75
CA ASN A 61 -8.96 4.76 14.35
C ASN A 61 -8.33 3.77 13.37
N LEU A 62 -8.48 2.48 13.66
CA LEU A 62 -7.95 1.44 12.80
C LEU A 62 -8.75 1.36 11.51
N ARG A 63 -8.07 1.53 10.40
CA ARG A 63 -8.66 1.46 9.05
C ARG A 63 -7.77 0.61 8.18
N ARG A 64 -8.35 -0.03 7.17
CA ARG A 64 -7.60 -0.84 6.23
C ARG A 64 -7.81 -0.33 4.81
N GLN A 65 -6.85 -0.62 3.94
CA GLN A 65 -6.90 -0.26 2.53
C GLN A 65 -7.20 1.23 2.32
N VAL A 66 -6.40 2.06 2.97
CA VAL A 66 -6.59 3.51 2.93
C VAL A 66 -5.89 4.10 1.72
N PRO A 67 -6.61 4.81 0.83
CA PRO A 67 -6.00 5.39 -0.35
C PRO A 67 -5.33 6.72 -0.06
N TYR A 68 -4.16 6.91 -0.69
CA TYR A 68 -3.45 8.18 -0.70
C TYR A 68 -3.22 8.59 -2.13
N GLN A 69 -3.73 9.76 -2.51
CA GLN A 69 -3.52 10.28 -3.86
C GLN A 69 -2.11 10.85 -3.96
N LEU A 70 -1.27 10.21 -4.77
CA LEU A 70 0.10 10.65 -4.94
C LEU A 70 0.21 11.66 -6.08
N ILE A 71 -0.37 11.32 -7.22
CA ILE A 71 -0.42 12.18 -8.39
C ILE A 71 -1.86 12.21 -8.86
N PRO A 72 -2.49 13.39 -8.96
CA PRO A 72 -3.86 13.46 -9.47
C PRO A 72 -3.88 13.17 -10.96
N SER A 73 -5.03 12.77 -11.47
CA SER A 73 -5.21 12.63 -12.92
C SER A 73 -5.07 13.99 -13.57
N PHE A 74 -4.55 14.02 -14.79
CA PHE A 74 -4.33 15.28 -15.49
C PHE A 74 -4.38 15.08 -17.00
N ASP A 75 -4.54 16.18 -17.72
CA ASP A 75 -4.53 16.17 -19.17
C ASP A 75 -3.34 16.97 -19.67
N LEU A 76 -2.69 16.47 -20.69
CA LEU A 76 -1.55 17.14 -21.29
C LEU A 76 -1.55 16.88 -22.79
N ASN A 77 -1.49 17.96 -23.56
CA ASN A 77 -1.47 17.87 -25.04
C ASN A 77 -2.61 17.01 -25.60
N GLY A 78 -3.81 17.18 -25.06
CA GLY A 78 -4.98 16.46 -25.52
C GLY A 78 -5.04 14.98 -25.07
N LYS A 79 -4.15 14.57 -24.19
CA LYS A 79 -4.10 13.22 -23.71
C LYS A 79 -4.37 13.17 -22.20
N HIS A 80 -5.21 12.22 -21.79
CA HIS A 80 -5.55 12.07 -20.38
C HIS A 80 -4.58 11.07 -19.71
N TYR A 81 -4.06 11.47 -18.54
CA TYR A 81 -3.20 10.63 -17.72
C TYR A 81 -3.90 10.34 -16.41
N VAL A 82 -4.06 9.06 -16.12
CA VAL A 82 -4.69 8.64 -14.88
C VAL A 82 -3.71 8.83 -13.72
N GLY A 83 -4.21 9.33 -12.60
CA GLY A 83 -3.40 9.56 -11.43
C GLY A 83 -2.88 8.28 -10.79
N ILE A 84 -2.05 8.46 -9.78
CA ILE A 84 -1.43 7.35 -9.05
C ILE A 84 -1.88 7.43 -7.60
N LYS A 85 -2.34 6.30 -7.07
CA LYS A 85 -2.71 6.16 -5.66
C LYS A 85 -1.85 5.09 -5.01
N TYR A 86 -1.60 5.26 -3.71
CA TYR A 86 -1.05 4.23 -2.86
C TYR A 86 -2.14 3.79 -1.89
N PHE A 87 -2.33 2.50 -1.73
CA PHE A 87 -3.28 1.94 -0.77
C PHE A 87 -2.48 1.31 0.38
N ALA A 88 -2.60 1.91 1.55
CA ALA A 88 -1.95 1.36 2.75
C ALA A 88 -2.79 0.19 3.28
N ASP A 89 -2.11 -0.88 3.71
CA ASP A 89 -2.83 -2.01 4.28
C ASP A 89 -3.59 -1.62 5.54
N PHE A 90 -2.92 -0.89 6.44
CA PHE A 90 -3.52 -0.42 7.69
C PHE A 90 -3.07 0.99 8.01
N VAL A 91 -3.99 1.80 8.50
CA VAL A 91 -3.68 3.13 9.04
C VAL A 91 -4.40 3.24 10.37
N TYR A 92 -3.68 3.68 11.38
CA TYR A 92 -4.22 3.81 12.73
C TYR A 92 -3.43 4.83 13.51
N GLU A 93 -3.90 5.13 14.71
CA GLU A 93 -3.14 5.93 15.65
C GLU A 93 -2.69 5.03 16.79
N ARG A 94 -1.42 5.16 17.15
CA ARG A 94 -0.80 4.41 18.24
C ARG A 94 -0.49 5.34 19.39
N LEU A 95 -0.80 4.88 20.59
CA LEU A 95 -0.46 5.62 21.80
C LEU A 95 1.02 5.42 22.12
N ASP A 96 1.77 6.51 22.20
CA ASP A 96 3.21 6.48 22.39
C ASP A 96 3.58 7.63 23.31
N ASP A 97 4.05 7.31 24.52
CA ASP A 97 4.40 8.28 25.55
C ASP A 97 3.31 9.32 25.81
N GLY A 98 2.05 8.83 25.89
CA GLY A 98 0.90 9.68 26.16
C GLY A 98 0.39 10.48 24.98
N ALA A 99 0.99 10.33 23.81
CA ALA A 99 0.56 11.00 22.58
C ALA A 99 0.13 10.00 21.52
N TRP A 100 -0.86 10.37 20.73
CA TRP A 100 -1.33 9.54 19.61
C TRP A 100 -0.55 9.92 18.36
N LYS A 101 0.04 8.91 17.71
CA LYS A 101 0.81 9.10 16.49
C LYS A 101 0.21 8.28 15.37
N GLU A 102 0.08 8.88 14.20
CA GLU A 102 -0.39 8.17 13.02
C GLU A 102 0.65 7.16 12.55
N VAL A 103 0.18 5.96 12.24
CA VAL A 103 1.02 4.90 11.68
C VAL A 103 0.39 4.43 10.40
N ILE A 104 1.19 4.36 9.34
CA ILE A 104 0.80 3.84 8.04
C ILE A 104 1.59 2.57 7.83
N GLU A 105 0.90 1.44 7.78
CA GLU A 105 1.54 0.12 7.69
C GLU A 105 1.31 -0.55 6.36
N ASP A 106 2.31 -1.28 5.94
CA ASP A 106 2.22 -2.14 4.78
C ASP A 106 2.87 -3.49 5.12
N SER A 107 2.13 -4.58 4.88
CA SER A 107 2.63 -5.93 5.09
C SER A 107 3.34 -6.39 3.83
N LYS A 108 4.63 -6.08 3.72
CA LYS A 108 5.39 -6.39 2.51
C LYS A 108 6.24 -7.63 2.70
N GLY A 109 5.93 -8.66 1.90
CA GLY A 109 6.86 -9.77 1.72
C GLY A 109 7.97 -9.35 0.78
N ASP A 110 7.59 -8.85 -0.40
CA ASP A 110 8.52 -8.41 -1.42
C ASP A 110 8.31 -6.94 -1.76
N ARG A 111 9.41 -6.23 -1.97
CA ARG A 111 9.38 -4.82 -2.32
C ARG A 111 9.51 -4.70 -3.83
N THR A 112 8.39 -4.48 -4.50
CA THR A 112 8.39 -4.29 -5.95
C THR A 112 8.91 -2.91 -6.30
N THR A 113 9.32 -2.73 -7.56
CA THR A 113 9.76 -1.42 -8.05
C THR A 113 8.64 -0.39 -7.91
N VAL A 114 7.41 -0.78 -8.23
CA VAL A 114 6.26 0.11 -8.10
C VAL A 114 6.05 0.54 -6.66
N TYR A 115 6.15 -0.39 -5.73
CA TYR A 115 6.00 -0.07 -4.31
C TYR A 115 7.08 0.92 -3.86
N ILE A 116 8.34 0.69 -4.25
CA ILE A 116 9.44 1.58 -3.87
C ILE A 116 9.21 3.00 -4.38
N ILE A 117 8.73 3.12 -5.62
CA ILE A 117 8.39 4.43 -6.18
C ILE A 117 7.28 5.10 -5.37
N LYS A 118 6.24 4.36 -5.06
CA LYS A 118 5.13 4.90 -4.26
C LYS A 118 5.58 5.28 -2.86
N GLN A 119 6.45 4.49 -2.25
CA GLN A 119 7.03 4.80 -0.95
C GLN A 119 7.76 6.14 -0.97
N LYS A 120 8.57 6.36 -2.00
CA LYS A 120 9.28 7.62 -2.17
C LYS A 120 8.33 8.79 -2.38
N LEU A 121 7.28 8.58 -3.18
CA LEU A 121 6.28 9.62 -3.42
C LEU A 121 5.50 9.96 -2.14
N MET A 122 5.18 8.96 -1.33
CA MET A 122 4.56 9.20 -0.02
C MET A 122 5.43 10.11 0.84
N GLY A 123 6.71 9.80 0.91
CA GLY A 123 7.64 10.60 1.70
C GLY A 123 7.85 12.00 1.14
N TYR A 124 8.08 12.10 -0.15
CA TYR A 124 8.43 13.38 -0.76
C TYR A 124 7.22 14.33 -0.88
N LEU A 125 6.10 13.81 -1.34
CA LEU A 125 4.92 14.64 -1.60
C LEU A 125 4.06 14.87 -0.36
N LEU A 126 3.87 13.83 0.46
CA LEU A 126 2.94 13.88 1.59
C LEU A 126 3.65 13.94 2.93
N HIS A 127 4.96 13.78 2.95
CA HIS A 127 5.77 13.74 4.17
C HIS A 127 5.28 12.66 5.13
N LYS A 128 4.91 11.51 4.58
CA LYS A 128 4.42 10.36 5.34
C LYS A 128 5.31 9.16 5.11
N GLU A 129 5.66 8.49 6.19
CA GLU A 129 6.50 7.31 6.15
C GLU A 129 5.65 6.05 6.24
N ILE A 130 6.00 5.05 5.44
CA ILE A 130 5.34 3.75 5.48
C ILE A 130 6.16 2.83 6.38
N VAL A 131 5.50 2.24 7.37
CA VAL A 131 6.12 1.26 8.26
C VAL A 131 5.87 -0.12 7.68
N GLU A 132 6.93 -0.84 7.37
CA GLU A 132 6.83 -2.20 6.84
C GLU A 132 6.84 -3.19 7.98
N VAL A 133 5.89 -4.11 7.96
CA VAL A 133 5.74 -5.12 9.01
C VAL A 133 5.72 -6.54 8.44
#